data_9f0005a98ec86a798e53bcdabd14d437
#
_entry.id   9f0005a98ec86a798e53bcdabd14d437
#
_cell.length_a   1.000
_cell.length_b   1.000
_cell.length_c   1.000
_cell.angle_alpha   90.00
_cell.angle_beta   90.00
_cell.angle_gamma   90.00
#
_symmetry.space_group_name_H-M   'P 1'
#
loop_
_entity.id
_entity.type
_entity.pdbx_description
1 polymer ?
#
loop_
_entity_poly.entity_id
_entity_poly.type
_entity_poly.pdbx_seq_one_letter_code
_entity_poly.pdbx_strand_id
1 'polypeptide(L)'
;MLERAHRALSLTHSLLGNHAAILRALKRDGQAVRRVLDIGCGHGGLLEKGRWKIGAEVLGVDLRPPEGGVGEFPILQLDAVREALPRADVAVSVCLVHHLRDEEFIEMIRNLGRACRRFVILDLVRHRVPLALFTAFAPLCLPRVNVLDGRQSIRRAYTPEEFRGLIAQAMAGTGGNFRHTVAPFWIRQMADIRY
;
A
#
# COMPACT_ATOMS: atom_id res chain seq x y z
N MET A 1 17.23 14.12 10.39
CA MET A 1 16.80 14.33 8.98
C MET A 1 15.76 13.29 8.54
N LEU A 2 15.96 12.00 8.81
CA LEU A 2 15.02 10.91 8.47
C LEU A 2 13.61 11.11 9.05
N GLU A 3 13.47 11.46 10.31
CA GLU A 3 12.15 11.67 10.93
C GLU A 3 11.32 12.76 10.26
N ARG A 4 11.94 13.86 9.81
CA ARG A 4 11.24 14.92 9.08
C ARG A 4 10.74 14.46 7.71
N ALA A 5 11.54 13.64 7.02
CA ALA A 5 11.15 13.05 5.74
C ALA A 5 9.96 12.10 5.90
N HIS A 6 9.98 11.23 6.93
CA HIS A 6 8.89 10.32 7.23
C HIS A 6 7.58 11.02 7.64
N ARG A 7 7.67 12.09 8.45
CA ARG A 7 6.49 12.91 8.79
C ARG A 7 5.89 13.58 7.55
N ALA A 8 6.74 14.08 6.64
CA ALA A 8 6.28 14.68 5.40
C ALA A 8 5.61 13.65 4.48
N LEU A 9 6.14 12.42 4.41
CA LEU A 9 5.52 11.31 3.66
C LEU A 9 4.15 10.94 4.23
N SER A 10 4.04 10.78 5.55
CA SER A 10 2.78 10.51 6.25
C SER A 10 1.74 11.62 6.03
N LEU A 11 2.18 12.88 6.02
CA LEU A 11 1.34 14.05 5.69
C LEU A 11 0.84 13.97 4.23
N THR A 12 1.71 13.62 3.29
CA THR A 12 1.34 13.46 1.87
C THR A 12 0.29 12.38 1.70
N HIS A 13 0.45 11.22 2.35
CA HIS A 13 -0.55 10.15 2.34
C HIS A 13 -1.89 10.56 2.94
N SER A 14 -1.87 11.38 3.99
CA SER A 14 -3.08 11.94 4.61
C SER A 14 -3.76 12.96 3.70
N LEU A 15 -3.02 13.90 3.13
CA LEU A 15 -3.52 14.95 2.25
C LEU A 15 -4.11 14.38 0.95
N LEU A 16 -3.47 13.37 0.38
CA LEU A 16 -3.99 12.65 -0.79
C LEU A 16 -5.18 11.72 -0.45
N GLY A 17 -5.58 11.60 0.82
CA GLY A 17 -6.71 10.79 1.25
C GLY A 17 -6.50 9.27 1.07
N ASN A 18 -5.24 8.79 1.02
CA ASN A 18 -4.91 7.38 0.84
C ASN A 18 -5.44 6.54 2.01
N HIS A 19 -5.25 7.01 3.25
CA HIS A 19 -5.78 6.33 4.44
C HIS A 19 -7.31 6.21 4.41
N ALA A 20 -8.01 7.29 4.03
CA ALA A 20 -9.46 7.28 3.93
C ALA A 20 -9.96 6.35 2.82
N ALA A 21 -9.20 6.19 1.74
CA ALA A 21 -9.54 5.28 0.66
C ALA A 21 -9.45 3.80 1.11
N ILE A 22 -8.36 3.43 1.80
CA ILE A 22 -8.20 2.09 2.37
C ILE A 22 -9.28 1.80 3.42
N LEU A 23 -9.51 2.71 4.38
CA LEU A 23 -10.53 2.53 5.41
C LEU A 23 -11.93 2.35 4.82
N ARG A 24 -12.26 3.09 3.76
CA ARG A 24 -13.53 2.91 3.02
C ARG A 24 -13.58 1.57 2.30
N ALA A 25 -12.48 1.11 1.71
CA ALA A 25 -12.40 -0.18 1.06
C ALA A 25 -12.63 -1.32 2.08
N LEU A 26 -11.99 -1.25 3.27
CA LEU A 26 -12.16 -2.23 4.33
C LEU A 26 -13.60 -2.30 4.85
N LYS A 27 -14.26 -1.15 5.01
CA LYS A 27 -15.65 -1.08 5.50
C LYS A 27 -16.71 -1.57 4.50
N ARG A 28 -16.41 -1.57 3.21
CA ARG A 28 -17.37 -1.96 2.16
C ARG A 28 -17.70 -3.46 2.14
N ASP A 29 -16.93 -4.28 2.80
CA ASP A 29 -17.07 -5.73 2.71
C ASP A 29 -18.27 -6.29 3.49
N GLY A 30 -18.81 -5.54 4.44
CA GLY A 30 -19.89 -6.03 5.32
C GLY A 30 -19.49 -7.21 6.20
N GLN A 31 -18.32 -7.79 6.01
CA GLN A 31 -17.78 -8.88 6.82
C GLN A 31 -16.97 -8.32 7.98
N ALA A 32 -17.09 -8.98 9.14
CA ALA A 32 -16.28 -8.64 10.29
C ALA A 32 -14.81 -8.91 10.00
N VAL A 33 -14.01 -7.86 9.98
CA VAL A 33 -12.55 -7.93 9.89
C VAL A 33 -12.02 -7.94 11.33
N ARG A 34 -11.37 -9.03 11.72
CA ARG A 34 -10.79 -9.20 13.05
C ARG A 34 -9.30 -8.89 13.09
N ARG A 35 -8.58 -9.23 12.00
CA ARG A 35 -7.15 -8.99 11.88
C ARG A 35 -6.80 -8.43 10.52
N VAL A 36 -5.97 -7.37 10.52
CA VAL A 36 -5.43 -6.70 9.32
C VAL A 36 -3.92 -6.81 9.33
N LEU A 37 -3.33 -7.21 8.18
CA LEU A 37 -1.89 -7.06 7.93
C LEU A 37 -1.64 -5.78 7.14
N ASP A 38 -0.71 -4.95 7.59
CA ASP A 38 -0.18 -3.82 6.81
C ASP A 38 1.18 -4.19 6.22
N ILE A 39 1.21 -4.40 4.91
CA ILE A 39 2.40 -4.86 4.19
C ILE A 39 3.19 -3.66 3.68
N GLY A 40 4.47 -3.60 4.09
CA GLY A 40 5.31 -2.43 3.86
C GLY A 40 4.87 -1.25 4.73
N CYS A 41 4.54 -1.54 5.98
CA CYS A 41 3.93 -0.58 6.89
C CYS A 41 4.85 0.59 7.30
N GLY A 42 6.17 0.48 7.08
CA GLY A 42 7.14 1.47 7.52
C GLY A 42 6.98 1.76 9.00
N HIS A 43 6.66 3.01 9.33
CA HIS A 43 6.42 3.43 10.72
C HIS A 43 4.99 3.17 11.22
N GLY A 44 4.15 2.41 10.51
CA GLY A 44 2.80 2.05 10.97
C GLY A 44 1.77 3.19 10.96
N GLY A 45 2.08 4.33 10.35
CA GLY A 45 1.22 5.51 10.40
C GLY A 45 -0.18 5.37 9.76
N LEU A 46 -0.36 4.40 8.86
CA LEU A 46 -1.68 4.07 8.32
C LEU A 46 -2.56 3.40 9.38
N LEU A 47 -1.98 2.50 10.12
CA LEU A 47 -2.69 1.62 11.05
C LEU A 47 -3.01 2.33 12.36
N GLU A 48 -2.11 3.18 12.81
CA GLU A 48 -2.34 4.05 13.98
C GLU A 48 -3.65 4.83 13.84
N LYS A 49 -3.89 5.39 12.64
CA LYS A 49 -5.13 6.11 12.34
C LYS A 49 -6.33 5.21 12.05
N GLY A 50 -6.09 3.97 11.66
CA GLY A 50 -7.10 3.00 11.24
C GLY A 50 -7.63 2.11 12.35
N ARG A 51 -6.79 1.72 13.31
CA ARG A 51 -7.11 0.83 14.43
C ARG A 51 -8.43 1.18 15.12
N TRP A 52 -8.58 2.43 15.52
CA TRP A 52 -9.78 2.93 16.20
C TRP A 52 -11.05 2.97 15.33
N LYS A 53 -10.86 2.99 13.98
CA LYS A 53 -11.99 3.09 13.05
C LYS A 53 -12.48 1.75 12.53
N ILE A 54 -11.67 0.70 12.66
CA ILE A 54 -11.98 -0.64 12.12
C ILE A 54 -12.35 -1.60 13.24
N GLY A 55 -11.84 -1.39 14.46
CA GLY A 55 -12.04 -2.30 15.60
C GLY A 55 -11.33 -3.65 15.43
N ALA A 56 -10.31 -3.72 14.56
CA ALA A 56 -9.56 -4.92 14.26
C ALA A 56 -8.18 -4.90 14.92
N GLU A 57 -7.64 -6.08 15.20
CA GLU A 57 -6.23 -6.26 15.50
C GLU A 57 -5.41 -5.90 14.26
N VAL A 58 -4.33 -5.14 14.44
CA VAL A 58 -3.48 -4.70 13.34
C VAL A 58 -2.06 -5.18 13.57
N LEU A 59 -1.47 -5.77 12.54
CA LEU A 59 -0.12 -6.28 12.54
C LEU A 59 0.63 -5.70 11.32
N GLY A 60 1.73 -4.99 11.58
CA GLY A 60 2.61 -4.49 10.53
C GLY A 60 3.59 -5.57 10.07
N VAL A 61 3.90 -5.56 8.78
CA VAL A 61 4.97 -6.36 8.17
C VAL A 61 5.83 -5.43 7.34
N ASP A 62 7.11 -5.39 7.60
CA ASP A 62 8.07 -4.60 6.83
C ASP A 62 9.40 -5.33 6.72
N LEU A 63 10.08 -5.19 5.58
CA LEU A 63 11.40 -5.78 5.37
C LEU A 63 12.47 -5.12 6.25
N ARG A 64 12.29 -3.83 6.53
CA ARG A 64 13.21 -3.00 7.33
C ARG A 64 12.42 -2.11 8.28
N PRO A 65 11.84 -2.69 9.34
CA PRO A 65 11.10 -1.91 10.31
C PRO A 65 12.02 -0.88 10.98
N PRO A 66 11.49 0.29 11.36
CA PRO A 66 12.27 1.30 12.07
C PRO A 66 12.77 0.76 13.41
N GLU A 67 14.01 1.11 13.78
CA GLU A 67 14.55 0.80 15.10
C GLU A 67 13.70 1.45 16.20
N GLY A 68 13.31 0.67 17.20
CA GLY A 68 12.53 1.15 18.35
C GLY A 68 11.03 1.04 18.23
N GLY A 69 10.49 0.57 17.09
CA GLY A 69 9.04 0.50 16.83
C GLY A 69 8.37 1.88 16.88
N VAL A 70 7.35 2.09 16.08
CA VAL A 70 6.60 3.35 16.14
C VAL A 70 5.12 3.00 16.29
N GLY A 71 4.58 3.31 17.45
CA GLY A 71 3.16 3.05 17.75
C GLY A 71 2.91 1.83 18.62
N GLU A 72 1.64 1.62 18.93
CA GLU A 72 1.15 0.58 19.86
C GLU A 72 0.95 -0.79 19.17
N PHE A 73 1.40 -1.00 17.93
CA PHE A 73 1.20 -2.27 17.23
C PHE A 73 2.52 -2.97 16.93
N PRO A 74 2.50 -4.31 16.96
CA PRO A 74 3.66 -5.08 16.60
C PRO A 74 3.94 -4.93 15.10
N ILE A 75 5.22 -4.70 14.77
CA ILE A 75 5.74 -4.77 13.40
C ILE A 75 6.69 -5.95 13.34
N LEU A 76 6.41 -6.88 12.43
CA LEU A 76 7.28 -8.02 12.16
C LEU A 76 8.26 -7.66 11.05
N GLN A 77 9.51 -8.00 11.24
CA GLN A 77 10.50 -7.95 10.17
C GLN A 77 10.38 -9.21 9.33
N LEU A 78 9.73 -9.10 8.17
CA LEU A 78 9.49 -10.21 7.24
C LEU A 78 9.54 -9.71 5.79
N ASP A 79 10.05 -10.56 4.90
CA ASP A 79 9.92 -10.38 3.46
C ASP A 79 8.55 -10.88 2.98
N ALA A 80 7.63 -9.98 2.70
CA ALA A 80 6.29 -10.33 2.24
C ALA A 80 6.26 -11.09 0.90
N VAL A 81 7.35 -11.07 0.14
CA VAL A 81 7.49 -11.81 -1.12
C VAL A 81 7.85 -13.28 -0.85
N ARG A 82 8.77 -13.54 0.10
CA ARG A 82 9.44 -14.84 0.22
C ARG A 82 9.10 -15.62 1.49
N GLU A 83 8.74 -14.93 2.57
CA GLU A 83 8.54 -15.57 3.88
C GLU A 83 7.07 -15.85 4.16
N ALA A 84 6.83 -16.84 5.03
CA ALA A 84 5.48 -17.18 5.47
C ALA A 84 4.89 -16.04 6.31
N LEU A 85 3.70 -15.58 5.92
CA LEU A 85 3.01 -14.47 6.58
C LEU A 85 2.03 -14.97 7.63
N PRO A 86 1.82 -14.20 8.72
CA PRO A 86 0.77 -14.48 9.70
C PRO A 86 -0.61 -14.51 9.04
N ARG A 87 -1.48 -15.39 9.52
CA ARG A 87 -2.86 -15.43 9.03
C ARG A 87 -3.65 -14.19 9.45
N ALA A 88 -4.42 -13.64 8.52
CA ALA A 88 -5.29 -12.50 8.75
C ALA A 88 -6.55 -12.57 7.86
N ASP A 89 -7.53 -11.75 8.18
CA ASP A 89 -8.72 -11.62 7.34
C ASP A 89 -8.43 -10.85 6.06
N VAL A 90 -7.64 -9.77 6.19
CA VAL A 90 -7.30 -8.90 5.08
C VAL A 90 -5.88 -8.38 5.22
N ALA A 91 -5.18 -8.28 4.10
CA ALA A 91 -3.95 -7.51 4.00
C ALA A 91 -4.22 -6.18 3.28
N VAL A 92 -3.44 -5.16 3.63
CA VAL A 92 -3.41 -3.88 2.95
C VAL A 92 -1.98 -3.52 2.58
N SER A 93 -1.81 -2.76 1.50
CA SER A 93 -0.52 -2.19 1.14
C SER A 93 -0.72 -0.82 0.53
N VAL A 94 0.08 0.16 0.95
CA VAL A 94 -0.01 1.54 0.48
C VAL A 94 1.34 2.03 0.01
N CYS A 95 1.44 2.35 -1.29
CA CYS A 95 2.65 2.90 -1.90
C CYS A 95 3.90 2.01 -1.69
N LEU A 96 3.74 0.72 -1.84
CA LEU A 96 4.80 -0.28 -1.73
C LEU A 96 5.17 -0.88 -3.09
N VAL A 97 4.14 -1.28 -3.89
CA VAL A 97 4.37 -2.20 -5.01
C VAL A 97 5.22 -1.58 -6.13
N HIS A 98 5.28 -0.25 -6.24
CA HIS A 98 6.18 0.44 -7.17
C HIS A 98 7.67 0.31 -6.81
N HIS A 99 8.01 -0.29 -5.68
CA HIS A 99 9.38 -0.66 -5.30
C HIS A 99 9.75 -2.10 -5.68
N LEU A 100 8.76 -2.91 -6.07
CA LEU A 100 8.94 -4.31 -6.44
C LEU A 100 9.16 -4.47 -7.94
N ARG A 101 9.89 -5.51 -8.32
CA ARG A 101 9.93 -6.00 -9.70
C ARG A 101 8.66 -6.77 -10.02
N ASP A 102 8.38 -6.97 -11.28
CA ASP A 102 7.16 -7.65 -11.74
C ASP A 102 6.96 -9.02 -11.11
N GLU A 103 8.03 -9.83 -11.07
CA GLU A 103 8.02 -11.17 -10.48
C GLU A 103 7.79 -11.11 -8.97
N GLU A 104 8.39 -10.16 -8.27
CA GLU A 104 8.23 -9.96 -6.84
C GLU A 104 6.80 -9.51 -6.50
N PHE A 105 6.19 -8.67 -7.33
CA PHE A 105 4.80 -8.25 -7.14
C PHE A 105 3.84 -9.44 -7.32
N ILE A 106 4.04 -10.27 -8.35
CA ILE A 106 3.27 -11.49 -8.59
C ILE A 106 3.40 -12.46 -7.41
N GLU A 107 4.63 -12.73 -6.96
CA GLU A 107 4.89 -13.65 -5.85
C GLU A 107 4.30 -13.13 -4.52
N MET A 108 4.38 -11.84 -4.25
CA MET A 108 3.75 -11.23 -3.07
C MET A 108 2.23 -11.44 -3.06
N ILE A 109 1.55 -11.25 -4.21
CA ILE A 109 0.10 -11.52 -4.31
C ILE A 109 -0.19 -12.99 -4.01
N ARG A 110 0.56 -13.92 -4.60
CA ARG A 110 0.40 -15.37 -4.37
C ARG A 110 0.67 -15.75 -2.92
N ASN A 111 1.70 -15.19 -2.32
CA ASN A 111 2.05 -15.43 -0.92
C ASN A 111 0.94 -14.95 0.03
N LEU A 112 0.39 -13.76 -0.23
CA LEU A 112 -0.73 -13.22 0.54
C LEU A 112 -2.01 -14.05 0.41
N GLY A 113 -2.25 -14.68 -0.73
CA GLY A 113 -3.38 -15.63 -0.90
C GLY A 113 -3.31 -16.86 -0.01
N ARG A 114 -2.13 -17.21 0.52
CA ARG A 114 -1.97 -18.28 1.51
C ARG A 114 -2.25 -17.81 2.93
N ALA A 115 -2.14 -16.51 3.20
CA ALA A 115 -2.25 -15.91 4.53
C ALA A 115 -3.59 -15.23 4.79
N CYS A 116 -4.24 -14.67 3.76
CA CYS A 116 -5.49 -13.92 3.92
C CYS A 116 -6.46 -14.19 2.75
N ARG A 117 -7.75 -13.93 3.00
CA ARG A 117 -8.81 -14.06 1.99
C ARG A 117 -8.97 -12.84 1.09
N ARG A 118 -8.37 -11.71 1.47
CA ARG A 118 -8.49 -10.44 0.76
C ARG A 118 -7.22 -9.62 0.87
N PHE A 119 -6.83 -8.98 -0.24
CA PHE A 119 -5.72 -8.06 -0.27
C PHE A 119 -6.11 -6.76 -0.98
N VAL A 120 -5.96 -5.63 -0.29
CA VAL A 120 -6.25 -4.30 -0.84
C VAL A 120 -4.95 -3.56 -1.07
N ILE A 121 -4.66 -3.25 -2.32
CA ILE A 121 -3.48 -2.49 -2.74
C ILE A 121 -3.91 -1.08 -3.12
N LEU A 122 -3.19 -0.08 -2.64
CA LEU A 122 -3.29 1.29 -3.11
C LEU A 122 -1.90 1.79 -3.47
N ASP A 123 -1.71 2.19 -4.72
CA ASP A 123 -0.40 2.67 -5.19
C ASP A 123 -0.52 3.84 -6.16
N LEU A 124 0.63 4.44 -6.46
CA LEU A 124 0.79 5.50 -7.45
C LEU A 124 0.51 4.98 -8.87
N VAL A 125 0.29 5.91 -9.79
CA VAL A 125 0.14 5.60 -11.22
C VAL A 125 1.27 6.26 -12.01
N ARG A 126 1.97 5.50 -12.84
CA ARG A 126 2.89 6.06 -13.83
C ARG A 126 2.11 6.75 -14.94
N HIS A 127 1.94 8.06 -14.82
CA HIS A 127 1.26 8.86 -15.82
C HIS A 127 1.81 10.30 -15.85
N ARG A 128 1.70 10.97 -16.98
CA ARG A 128 2.24 12.35 -17.17
C ARG A 128 1.53 13.37 -16.28
N VAL A 129 0.22 13.22 -16.09
CA VAL A 129 -0.60 14.16 -15.32
C VAL A 129 -0.18 14.22 -13.85
N PRO A 130 -0.16 13.12 -13.06
CA PRO A 130 0.29 13.19 -11.68
C PRO A 130 1.75 13.63 -11.57
N LEU A 131 2.62 13.25 -12.51
CA LEU A 131 4.01 13.70 -12.51
C LEU A 131 4.13 15.22 -12.71
N ALA A 132 3.35 15.80 -13.63
CA ALA A 132 3.32 17.25 -13.87
C ALA A 132 2.74 17.99 -12.66
N LEU A 133 1.60 17.56 -12.13
CA LEU A 133 0.97 18.15 -10.95
C LEU A 133 1.91 18.08 -9.73
N PHE A 134 2.50 16.93 -9.48
CA PHE A 134 3.44 16.77 -8.36
C PHE A 134 4.68 17.65 -8.54
N THR A 135 5.22 17.74 -9.75
CA THR A 135 6.40 18.58 -10.06
C THR A 135 6.10 20.06 -9.86
N ALA A 136 4.89 20.52 -10.20
CA ALA A 136 4.49 21.92 -10.07
C ALA A 136 4.16 22.32 -8.62
N PHE A 137 3.46 21.48 -7.88
CA PHE A 137 2.89 21.85 -6.58
C PHE A 137 3.66 21.34 -5.37
N ALA A 138 4.32 20.18 -5.45
CA ALA A 138 5.03 19.61 -4.31
C ALA A 138 6.15 20.49 -3.76
N PRO A 139 6.93 21.25 -4.58
CA PRO A 139 7.97 22.13 -4.06
C PRO A 139 7.44 23.25 -3.16
N LEU A 140 6.15 23.59 -3.23
CA LEU A 140 5.53 24.62 -2.40
C LEU A 140 5.31 24.17 -0.94
N CYS A 141 5.23 22.85 -0.69
CA CYS A 141 4.86 22.30 0.62
C CYS A 141 5.75 21.15 1.11
N LEU A 142 6.64 20.63 0.27
CA LEU A 142 7.50 19.50 0.63
C LEU A 142 8.99 19.85 0.57
N PRO A 143 9.82 19.27 1.45
CA PRO A 143 11.28 19.36 1.35
C PRO A 143 11.79 18.82 0.01
N ARG A 144 12.88 19.38 -0.50
CA ARG A 144 13.47 19.02 -1.79
C ARG A 144 13.73 17.52 -1.96
N VAL A 145 14.16 16.84 -0.91
CA VAL A 145 14.39 15.38 -0.89
C VAL A 145 13.08 14.63 -1.19
N ASN A 146 11.98 14.99 -0.52
CA ASN A 146 10.68 14.37 -0.74
C ASN A 146 10.12 14.65 -2.15
N VAL A 147 10.42 15.81 -2.72
CA VAL A 147 10.03 16.14 -4.10
C VAL A 147 10.77 15.24 -5.10
N LEU A 148 12.07 15.06 -4.92
CA LEU A 148 12.88 14.20 -5.79
C LEU A 148 12.45 12.73 -5.68
N ASP A 149 12.27 12.24 -4.47
CA ASP A 149 11.82 10.87 -4.19
C ASP A 149 10.41 10.61 -4.75
N GLY A 150 9.46 11.50 -4.50
CA GLY A 150 8.10 11.37 -5.02
C GLY A 150 8.02 11.37 -6.55
N ARG A 151 8.84 12.21 -7.22
CA ARG A 151 8.94 12.18 -8.70
C ARG A 151 9.49 10.84 -9.20
N GLN A 152 10.46 10.28 -8.50
CA GLN A 152 11.04 8.98 -8.84
C GLN A 152 10.04 7.87 -8.60
N SER A 153 9.30 7.89 -7.50
CA SER A 153 8.23 6.95 -7.18
C SER A 153 7.13 6.94 -8.25
N ILE A 154 6.67 8.12 -8.70
CA ILE A 154 5.69 8.20 -9.79
C ILE A 154 6.23 7.61 -11.10
N ARG A 155 7.51 7.79 -11.40
CA ARG A 155 8.14 7.23 -12.60
C ARG A 155 8.32 5.71 -12.53
N ARG A 156 8.52 5.15 -11.35
CA ARG A 156 8.66 3.70 -11.10
C ARG A 156 7.32 2.99 -10.98
N ALA A 157 6.26 3.73 -10.65
CA ALA A 157 4.94 3.16 -10.49
C ALA A 157 4.47 2.45 -11.78
N TYR A 158 3.57 1.53 -11.65
CA TYR A 158 2.95 0.83 -12.77
C TYR A 158 1.92 1.70 -13.48
N THR A 159 1.78 1.53 -14.80
CA THR A 159 0.59 2.01 -15.51
C THR A 159 -0.63 1.18 -15.09
N PRO A 160 -1.86 1.67 -15.31
CA PRO A 160 -3.05 0.88 -15.00
C PRO A 160 -3.10 -0.47 -15.71
N GLU A 161 -2.61 -0.54 -16.95
CA GLU A 161 -2.58 -1.75 -17.76
C GLU A 161 -1.57 -2.77 -17.22
N GLU A 162 -0.35 -2.34 -16.90
CA GLU A 162 0.69 -3.20 -16.30
C GLU A 162 0.24 -3.73 -14.94
N PHE A 163 -0.26 -2.85 -14.07
CA PHE A 163 -0.74 -3.20 -12.75
C PHE A 163 -1.85 -4.25 -12.81
N ARG A 164 -2.83 -4.06 -13.68
CA ARG A 164 -3.93 -5.00 -13.89
C ARG A 164 -3.43 -6.33 -14.48
N GLY A 165 -2.50 -6.28 -15.44
CA GLY A 165 -1.94 -7.46 -16.08
C GLY A 165 -1.18 -8.34 -15.09
N LEU A 166 -0.33 -7.75 -14.23
CA LEU A 166 0.42 -8.47 -13.21
C LEU A 166 -0.50 -9.11 -12.16
N ILE A 167 -1.55 -8.40 -11.72
CA ILE A 167 -2.55 -8.97 -10.81
C ILE A 167 -3.28 -10.14 -11.48
N ALA A 168 -3.71 -10.00 -12.73
CA ALA A 168 -4.37 -11.07 -13.46
C ALA A 168 -3.47 -12.31 -13.59
N GLN A 169 -2.19 -12.11 -13.88
CA GLN A 169 -1.19 -13.18 -13.93
C GLN A 169 -0.98 -13.85 -12.57
N ALA A 170 -0.92 -13.08 -11.49
CA ALA A 170 -0.80 -13.62 -10.14
C ALA A 170 -2.01 -14.45 -9.73
N MET A 171 -3.21 -14.03 -10.14
CA MET A 171 -4.49 -14.65 -9.81
C MET A 171 -4.87 -15.81 -10.72
N ALA A 172 -4.13 -16.05 -11.79
CA ALA A 172 -4.43 -17.15 -12.72
C ALA A 172 -4.44 -18.50 -11.99
N GLY A 173 -5.53 -19.27 -12.16
CA GLY A 173 -5.72 -20.59 -11.55
C GLY A 173 -6.12 -20.59 -10.08
N THR A 174 -6.28 -19.42 -9.42
CA THR A 174 -6.66 -19.37 -7.99
C THR A 174 -8.17 -19.49 -7.74
N GLY A 175 -9.01 -19.31 -8.75
CA GLY A 175 -10.47 -19.18 -8.60
C GLY A 175 -10.95 -17.87 -7.99
N GLY A 176 -10.02 -17.03 -7.56
CA GLY A 176 -10.30 -15.70 -6.99
C GLY A 176 -10.64 -14.65 -8.05
N ASN A 177 -10.99 -13.46 -7.58
CA ASN A 177 -11.28 -12.32 -8.45
C ASN A 177 -10.65 -11.03 -7.92
N PHE A 178 -10.62 -10.00 -8.75
CA PHE A 178 -10.17 -8.69 -8.30
C PHE A 178 -10.91 -7.55 -9.01
N ARG A 179 -11.00 -6.43 -8.33
CA ARG A 179 -11.50 -5.17 -8.86
C ARG A 179 -10.36 -4.15 -8.87
N HIS A 180 -10.11 -3.55 -10.04
CA HIS A 180 -9.14 -2.47 -10.19
C HIS A 180 -9.85 -1.15 -10.47
N THR A 181 -9.40 -0.08 -9.84
CA THR A 181 -9.91 1.28 -10.04
C THR A 181 -8.77 2.28 -10.09
N VAL A 182 -8.90 3.29 -10.94
CA VAL A 182 -7.97 4.42 -11.05
C VAL A 182 -8.70 5.69 -10.62
N ALA A 183 -8.07 6.46 -9.75
CA ALA A 183 -8.63 7.72 -9.29
C ALA A 183 -8.55 8.81 -10.38
N PRO A 184 -9.38 9.87 -10.31
CA PRO A 184 -9.29 11.01 -11.20
C PRO A 184 -7.86 11.56 -11.28
N PHE A 185 -7.49 12.07 -12.44
CA PHE A 185 -6.15 12.59 -12.73
C PHE A 185 -5.01 11.57 -12.56
N TRP A 186 -5.31 10.27 -12.52
CA TRP A 186 -4.33 9.17 -12.34
C TRP A 186 -3.47 9.32 -11.09
N ILE A 187 -3.95 10.01 -10.06
CA ILE A 187 -3.17 10.27 -8.85
C ILE A 187 -2.85 9.00 -8.04
N ARG A 188 -3.67 7.96 -8.18
CA ARG A 188 -3.51 6.64 -7.56
C ARG A 188 -4.36 5.59 -8.25
N GLN A 189 -4.01 4.35 -8.03
CA GLN A 189 -4.79 3.17 -8.41
C GLN A 189 -4.99 2.27 -7.20
N MET A 190 -6.09 1.52 -7.20
CA MET A 190 -6.42 0.60 -6.13
C MET A 190 -6.92 -0.72 -6.70
N ALA A 191 -6.40 -1.83 -6.16
CA ALA A 191 -6.93 -3.16 -6.41
C ALA A 191 -7.49 -3.75 -5.11
N ASP A 192 -8.62 -4.43 -5.23
CA ASP A 192 -9.28 -5.21 -4.18
C ASP A 192 -9.33 -6.65 -4.68
N ILE A 193 -8.43 -7.47 -4.17
CA ILE A 193 -8.20 -8.85 -4.57
C ILE A 193 -8.90 -9.76 -3.55
N ARG A 194 -9.61 -10.79 -4.03
CA ARG A 194 -10.29 -11.81 -3.21
C ARG A 194 -9.83 -13.19 -3.68
N TYR A 195 -9.31 -13.95 -2.75
CA TYR A 195 -8.82 -15.30 -2.96
C TYR A 195 -9.89 -16.35 -2.74
#